data_45bda3002ccc1c7f9f697a9aeee34546
#
_entry.id   45bda3002ccc1c7f9f697a9aeee34546
#
_cell.length_a   1.000
_cell.length_b   1.000
_cell.length_c   1.000
_cell.angle_alpha   90.00
_cell.angle_beta   90.00
_cell.angle_gamma   90.00
#
_symmetry.space_group_name_H-M   'P 1'
#
loop_
_entity.id
_entity.type
_entity.pdbx_description
1 polymer ?
#
loop_
_entity_poly.entity_id
_entity_poly.type
_entity_poly.pdbx_seq_one_letter_code
_entity_poly.pdbx_strand_id
1 'polypeptide(L)'
;YYPISVLMLAGIRDILIISTPADLPAFRRLLGDGSDYGVRFEYAEQPSPDGLAQAFLIGEKFIGSDSACLVLGDNIFHGSGFSTMLREAVRTAEEENKATVFGYWVDDPERYGVAEFDGNGNCLSIEEKPANPKSNYAVVGLYFYPNKVVDVAKKIKPSARGELEITTVNQVFLQD
;
A
#
# COMPACT_ATOMS: atom_id res chain seq x y z
N TYR A 1 14.01 6.94 3.79
CA TYR A 1 14.84 5.99 3.02
C TYR A 1 14.33 4.55 3.11
N TYR A 2 13.89 4.05 4.28
CA TYR A 2 13.46 2.65 4.44
C TYR A 2 12.35 2.21 3.46
N PRO A 3 11.25 2.96 3.27
CA PRO A 3 10.24 2.57 2.28
C PRO A 3 10.78 2.54 0.86
N ILE A 4 11.66 3.48 0.50
CA ILE A 4 12.30 3.51 -0.82
C ILE A 4 13.13 2.25 -1.04
N SER A 5 13.91 1.81 -0.05
CA SER A 5 14.71 0.60 -0.15
C SER A 5 13.87 -0.67 -0.35
N VAL A 6 12.67 -0.72 0.25
CA VAL A 6 11.70 -1.81 0.05
C VAL A 6 11.24 -1.86 -1.41
N LEU A 7 10.87 -0.71 -1.99
CA LEU A 7 10.49 -0.63 -3.39
C LEU A 7 11.65 -1.06 -4.32
N MET A 8 12.86 -0.62 -4.02
CA MET A 8 14.06 -1.01 -4.79
C MET A 8 14.34 -2.51 -4.71
N LEU A 9 14.15 -3.15 -3.54
CA LEU A 9 14.27 -4.60 -3.36
C LEU A 9 13.21 -5.38 -4.13
N ALA A 10 12.01 -4.80 -4.30
CA ALA A 10 10.94 -5.33 -5.14
C ALA A 10 11.24 -5.18 -6.65
N GLY A 11 12.28 -4.44 -7.04
CA GLY A 11 12.61 -4.16 -8.43
C GLY A 11 11.97 -2.88 -8.98
N ILE A 12 11.18 -2.17 -8.19
CA ILE A 12 10.49 -0.94 -8.58
C ILE A 12 11.49 0.21 -8.70
N ARG A 13 11.40 0.97 -9.79
CA ARG A 13 12.31 2.08 -10.09
C ARG A 13 11.60 3.41 -10.33
N ASP A 14 10.34 3.38 -10.72
CA ASP A 14 9.49 4.56 -10.84
C ASP A 14 8.70 4.74 -9.55
N ILE A 15 8.91 5.85 -8.84
CA ILE A 15 8.39 6.05 -7.49
C ILE A 15 7.75 7.43 -7.39
N LEU A 16 6.46 7.47 -7.05
CA LEU A 16 5.73 8.70 -6.73
C LEU A 16 5.76 8.93 -5.22
N ILE A 17 6.29 10.06 -4.80
CA ILE A 17 6.29 10.50 -3.41
C ILE A 17 5.10 11.43 -3.19
N ILE A 18 4.15 10.98 -2.38
CA ILE A 18 2.96 11.75 -2.01
C ILE A 18 3.13 12.26 -0.58
N SER A 19 2.97 13.54 -0.37
CA SER A 19 3.08 14.16 0.95
C SER A 19 2.23 15.44 1.04
N THR A 20 2.18 16.04 2.23
CA THR A 20 1.50 17.30 2.44
C THR A 20 2.18 18.41 1.62
N PRO A 21 1.45 19.49 1.24
CA PRO A 21 2.07 20.65 0.59
C PRO A 21 3.21 21.29 1.41
N ALA A 22 3.12 21.20 2.75
CA ALA A 22 4.14 21.75 3.66
C ALA A 22 5.45 20.94 3.64
N ASP A 23 5.35 19.60 3.58
CA ASP A 23 6.51 18.70 3.71
C ASP A 23 7.14 18.34 2.36
N LEU A 24 6.37 18.34 1.29
CA LEU A 24 6.82 17.93 -0.04
C LEU A 24 8.08 18.65 -0.53
N PRO A 25 8.27 19.97 -0.30
CA PRO A 25 9.51 20.67 -0.66
C PRO A 25 10.76 20.13 0.06
N ALA A 26 10.60 19.63 1.30
CA ALA A 26 11.70 19.01 2.04
C ALA A 26 12.09 17.65 1.43
N PHE A 27 11.11 16.84 1.06
CA PHE A 27 11.36 15.57 0.35
C PHE A 27 12.06 15.80 -1.00
N ARG A 28 11.62 16.79 -1.79
CA ARG A 28 12.29 17.15 -3.06
C ARG A 28 13.76 17.55 -2.86
N ARG A 29 14.06 18.34 -1.83
CA ARG A 29 15.46 18.71 -1.52
C ARG A 29 16.29 17.54 -1.08
N LEU A 30 15.70 16.60 -0.33
CA LEU A 30 16.40 15.46 0.24
C LEU A 30 16.70 14.38 -0.79
N LEU A 31 15.76 14.12 -1.69
CA LEU A 31 15.76 12.93 -2.55
C LEU A 31 16.07 13.25 -4.03
N GLY A 32 15.94 14.53 -4.43
CA GLY A 32 16.20 14.96 -5.80
C GLY A 32 15.24 14.31 -6.81
N ASP A 33 15.77 13.94 -7.95
CA ASP A 33 15.04 13.25 -9.02
C ASP A 33 15.17 11.70 -8.94
N GLY A 34 15.96 11.20 -7.99
CA GLY A 34 16.19 9.78 -7.77
C GLY A 34 17.41 9.19 -8.48
N SER A 35 18.07 9.94 -9.36
CA SER A 35 19.21 9.45 -10.15
C SER A 35 20.36 8.95 -9.28
N ASP A 36 20.62 9.58 -8.13
CA ASP A 36 21.64 9.16 -7.16
C ASP A 36 21.36 7.78 -6.54
N TYR A 37 20.11 7.33 -6.59
CA TYR A 37 19.65 6.02 -6.05
C TYR A 37 19.37 5.00 -7.16
N GLY A 38 19.55 5.37 -8.44
CA GLY A 38 19.20 4.50 -9.57
C GLY A 38 17.69 4.27 -9.73
N VAL A 39 16.88 5.26 -9.34
CA VAL A 39 15.41 5.28 -9.48
C VAL A 39 14.98 6.62 -10.08
N ARG A 40 13.68 6.75 -10.40
CA ARG A 40 13.06 7.99 -10.83
C ARG A 40 12.00 8.40 -9.81
N PHE A 41 12.15 9.59 -9.22
CA PHE A 41 11.17 10.17 -8.33
C PHE A 41 10.27 11.17 -9.03
N GLU A 42 8.97 11.00 -8.84
CA GLU A 42 7.96 12.03 -9.05
C GLU A 42 7.34 12.43 -7.71
N TYR A 43 6.66 13.57 -7.68
CA TYR A 43 6.16 14.16 -6.44
C TYR A 43 4.76 14.70 -6.64
N ALA A 44 3.85 14.38 -5.72
CA ALA A 44 2.48 14.87 -5.73
C ALA A 44 2.04 15.30 -4.33
N GLU A 45 1.14 16.26 -4.29
CA GLU A 45 0.58 16.77 -3.04
C GLU A 45 -0.70 16.02 -2.67
N GLN A 46 -0.83 15.71 -1.40
CA GLN A 46 -2.08 15.32 -0.75
C GLN A 46 -2.45 16.45 0.23
N PRO A 47 -3.37 17.36 -0.14
CA PRO A 47 -3.68 18.55 0.66
C PRO A 47 -4.37 18.24 1.99
N SER A 48 -5.12 17.13 2.06
CA SER A 48 -5.87 16.69 3.24
C SER A 48 -5.74 15.18 3.43
N PRO A 49 -5.84 14.70 4.69
CA PRO A 49 -5.71 13.27 5.02
C PRO A 49 -7.01 12.51 4.72
N ASP A 50 -7.44 12.48 3.46
CA ASP A 50 -8.72 11.90 3.03
C ASP A 50 -8.67 10.35 2.90
N GLY A 51 -7.64 9.73 3.45
CA GLY A 51 -7.43 8.28 3.47
C GLY A 51 -6.36 7.77 2.51
N LEU A 52 -5.86 6.56 2.78
CA LEU A 52 -4.74 5.97 2.03
C LEU A 52 -5.08 5.65 0.57
N ALA A 53 -6.33 5.25 0.30
CA ALA A 53 -6.74 4.92 -1.06
C ALA A 53 -6.77 6.13 -1.99
N GLN A 54 -6.78 7.37 -1.46
CA GLN A 54 -6.65 8.59 -2.26
C GLN A 54 -5.32 8.63 -3.03
N ALA A 55 -4.29 7.95 -2.57
CA ALA A 55 -3.00 7.87 -3.26
C ALA A 55 -3.15 7.35 -4.70
N PHE A 56 -4.06 6.42 -4.96
CA PHE A 56 -4.31 5.89 -6.31
C PHE A 56 -5.01 6.90 -7.21
N LEU A 57 -5.83 7.81 -6.65
CA LEU A 57 -6.48 8.89 -7.40
C LEU A 57 -5.47 9.98 -7.74
N ILE A 58 -4.63 10.36 -6.78
CA ILE A 58 -3.55 11.34 -6.98
C ILE A 58 -2.53 10.81 -7.99
N GLY A 59 -2.17 9.52 -7.86
CA GLY A 59 -1.19 8.84 -8.69
C GLY A 59 -1.71 8.28 -10.01
N GLU A 60 -2.98 8.47 -10.38
CA GLU A 60 -3.57 7.83 -11.56
C GLU A 60 -2.74 8.02 -12.84
N LYS A 61 -2.32 9.24 -13.13
CA LYS A 61 -1.51 9.54 -14.32
C LYS A 61 -0.12 8.91 -14.26
N PHE A 62 0.47 8.84 -13.06
CA PHE A 62 1.75 8.21 -12.82
C PHE A 62 1.67 6.69 -13.00
N ILE A 63 0.63 6.06 -12.45
CA ILE A 63 0.38 4.62 -12.56
C ILE A 63 0.12 4.23 -14.01
N GLY A 64 -0.67 5.02 -14.75
CA GLY A 64 -1.01 4.73 -16.13
C GLY A 64 -1.69 3.37 -16.28
N SER A 65 -1.06 2.45 -17.01
CA SER A 65 -1.55 1.08 -17.25
C SER A 65 -0.86 0.02 -16.37
N ASP A 66 0.08 0.42 -15.53
CA ASP A 66 0.92 -0.51 -14.78
C ASP A 66 0.25 -0.96 -13.47
N SER A 67 0.73 -2.06 -12.90
CA SER A 67 0.44 -2.44 -11.51
C SER A 67 1.06 -1.44 -10.53
N ALA A 68 0.54 -1.33 -9.33
CA ALA A 68 0.96 -0.35 -8.34
C ALA A 68 1.37 -1.01 -7.02
N CYS A 69 2.44 -0.49 -6.41
CA CYS A 69 2.80 -0.77 -5.03
C CYS A 69 2.60 0.49 -4.18
N LEU A 70 1.88 0.37 -3.08
CA LEU A 70 1.76 1.42 -2.07
C LEU A 70 2.54 1.02 -0.82
N VAL A 71 3.45 1.89 -0.36
CA VAL A 71 4.17 1.71 0.90
C VAL A 71 4.02 2.95 1.77
N LEU A 72 3.78 2.75 3.07
CA LEU A 72 3.66 3.84 4.02
C LEU A 72 5.03 4.32 4.51
N GLY A 73 5.18 5.63 4.64
CA GLY A 73 6.45 6.29 4.95
C GLY A 73 7.00 6.02 6.35
N ASP A 74 6.16 5.61 7.28
CA ASP A 74 6.44 5.33 8.69
C ASP A 74 6.69 3.84 8.99
N ASN A 75 6.57 2.95 7.98
CA ASN A 75 6.81 1.53 8.16
C ASN A 75 8.26 1.15 7.82
N ILE A 76 8.83 0.28 8.64
CA ILE A 76 10.16 -0.33 8.43
C ILE A 76 9.96 -1.83 8.31
N PHE A 77 10.36 -2.39 7.17
CA PHE A 77 10.24 -3.82 6.90
C PHE A 77 11.60 -4.50 6.92
N HIS A 78 11.70 -5.60 7.65
CA HIS A 78 12.88 -6.44 7.71
C HIS A 78 12.49 -7.90 7.93
N GLY A 79 13.19 -8.83 7.28
CA GLY A 79 12.95 -10.25 7.48
C GLY A 79 13.78 -11.14 6.54
N SER A 80 13.98 -12.38 6.96
CA SER A 80 14.60 -13.39 6.11
C SER A 80 13.69 -13.72 4.92
N GLY A 81 14.25 -13.79 3.71
CA GLY A 81 13.49 -14.08 2.50
C GLY A 81 12.58 -12.94 2.00
N PHE A 82 12.61 -11.78 2.65
CA PHE A 82 11.70 -10.68 2.34
C PHE A 82 11.78 -10.23 0.87
N SER A 83 12.98 -10.14 0.28
CA SER A 83 13.12 -9.78 -1.13
C SER A 83 12.47 -10.80 -2.09
N THR A 84 12.39 -12.07 -1.70
CA THR A 84 11.67 -13.10 -2.48
C THR A 84 10.17 -12.89 -2.39
N MET A 85 9.64 -12.59 -1.18
CA MET A 85 8.22 -12.28 -0.99
C MET A 85 7.80 -11.03 -1.77
N LEU A 86 8.65 -10.00 -1.83
CA LEU A 86 8.40 -8.79 -2.61
C LEU A 86 8.30 -9.08 -4.11
N ARG A 87 9.24 -9.86 -4.67
CA ARG A 87 9.20 -10.24 -6.09
C ARG A 87 7.98 -11.09 -6.43
N GLU A 88 7.59 -11.99 -5.52
CA GLU A 88 6.38 -12.77 -5.68
C GLU A 88 5.13 -11.88 -5.67
N ALA A 89 5.04 -10.89 -4.79
CA ALA A 89 3.95 -9.94 -4.76
C ALA A 89 3.85 -9.12 -6.06
N VAL A 90 5.00 -8.70 -6.62
CA VAL A 90 5.05 -8.03 -7.94
C VAL A 90 4.49 -8.97 -9.01
N ARG A 91 5.01 -10.21 -9.09
CA ARG A 91 4.58 -11.22 -10.06
C ARG A 91 3.05 -11.48 -9.96
N THR A 92 2.55 -11.63 -8.74
CA THR A 92 1.12 -11.87 -8.47
C THR A 92 0.27 -10.72 -8.99
N ALA A 93 0.70 -9.46 -8.79
CA ALA A 93 -0.05 -8.31 -9.30
C ALA A 93 0.00 -8.20 -10.83
N GLU A 94 1.16 -8.47 -11.45
CA GLU A 94 1.38 -8.30 -12.89
C GLU A 94 0.83 -9.46 -13.72
N GLU A 95 1.04 -10.71 -13.28
CA GLU A 95 0.74 -11.91 -14.06
C GLU A 95 -0.59 -12.56 -13.67
N GLU A 96 -0.97 -12.51 -12.38
CA GLU A 96 -2.19 -13.15 -11.89
C GLU A 96 -3.35 -12.18 -11.70
N ASN A 97 -3.11 -10.88 -11.84
CA ASN A 97 -4.12 -9.82 -11.63
C ASN A 97 -4.76 -9.86 -10.22
N LYS A 98 -3.96 -10.20 -9.21
CA LYS A 98 -4.37 -10.32 -7.80
C LYS A 98 -3.64 -9.31 -6.93
N ALA A 99 -4.30 -8.88 -5.84
CA ALA A 99 -3.67 -8.06 -4.82
C ALA A 99 -2.88 -8.91 -3.82
N THR A 100 -1.80 -8.32 -3.27
CA THR A 100 -1.05 -8.89 -2.14
C THR A 100 -0.96 -7.87 -1.02
N VAL A 101 -1.31 -8.29 0.19
CA VAL A 101 -1.12 -7.55 1.43
C VAL A 101 -0.29 -8.37 2.40
N PHE A 102 0.36 -7.71 3.36
CA PHE A 102 1.20 -8.36 4.34
C PHE A 102 0.54 -8.27 5.72
N GLY A 103 0.39 -9.41 6.38
CA GLY A 103 -0.08 -9.52 7.75
C GLY A 103 1.08 -9.68 8.73
N TYR A 104 1.06 -8.92 9.82
CA TYR A 104 2.02 -9.04 10.91
C TYR A 104 1.29 -9.29 12.22
N TRP A 105 1.79 -10.25 13.01
CA TRP A 105 1.20 -10.57 14.31
C TRP A 105 1.46 -9.46 15.31
N VAL A 106 0.37 -8.97 15.95
CA VAL A 106 0.42 -7.90 16.96
C VAL A 106 -0.40 -8.28 18.19
N ASP A 107 -0.10 -7.66 19.33
CA ASP A 107 -0.84 -7.89 20.58
C ASP A 107 -2.08 -6.99 20.70
N ASP A 108 -2.15 -5.89 19.94
CA ASP A 108 -3.20 -4.87 19.97
C ASP A 108 -3.86 -4.67 18.57
N PRO A 109 -4.46 -5.76 17.99
CA PRO A 109 -4.95 -5.75 16.61
C PRO A 109 -6.07 -4.75 16.33
N GLU A 110 -6.85 -4.34 17.34
CA GLU A 110 -7.96 -3.38 17.21
C GLU A 110 -7.53 -2.00 16.71
N ARG A 111 -6.23 -1.71 16.66
CA ARG A 111 -5.68 -0.45 16.16
C ARG A 111 -5.47 -0.43 14.65
N TYR A 112 -5.57 -1.58 13.98
CA TYR A 112 -5.16 -1.79 12.60
C TYR A 112 -6.32 -2.35 11.75
N GLY A 113 -6.12 -2.42 10.44
CA GLY A 113 -6.87 -3.34 9.61
C GLY A 113 -6.48 -4.78 9.98
N VAL A 114 -7.44 -5.62 10.29
CA VAL A 114 -7.22 -7.00 10.76
C VAL A 114 -7.65 -7.99 9.71
N ALA A 115 -6.73 -8.89 9.32
CA ALA A 115 -7.01 -9.97 8.40
C ALA A 115 -7.35 -11.25 9.14
N GLU A 116 -8.44 -11.93 8.76
CA GLU A 116 -8.85 -13.25 9.25
C GLU A 116 -8.43 -14.32 8.24
N PHE A 117 -7.91 -15.44 8.72
CA PHE A 117 -7.49 -16.56 7.86
C PHE A 117 -8.21 -17.85 8.25
N ASP A 118 -8.42 -18.73 7.26
CA ASP A 118 -8.83 -20.13 7.50
C ASP A 118 -7.65 -21.00 7.91
N GLY A 119 -7.91 -22.29 8.20
CA GLY A 119 -6.88 -23.28 8.57
C GLY A 119 -5.87 -23.60 7.45
N ASN A 120 -6.12 -23.15 6.22
CA ASN A 120 -5.24 -23.31 5.06
C ASN A 120 -4.45 -22.05 4.73
N GLY A 121 -4.66 -20.95 5.48
CA GLY A 121 -4.01 -19.66 5.27
C GLY A 121 -4.69 -18.76 4.22
N ASN A 122 -5.91 -19.08 3.77
CA ASN A 122 -6.66 -18.18 2.90
C ASN A 122 -7.24 -17.03 3.72
N CYS A 123 -7.15 -15.80 3.21
CA CYS A 123 -7.77 -14.64 3.81
C CYS A 123 -9.30 -14.73 3.64
N LEU A 124 -10.03 -14.69 4.76
CA LEU A 124 -11.50 -14.78 4.78
C LEU A 124 -12.16 -13.41 4.87
N SER A 125 -11.55 -12.51 5.63
CA SER A 125 -12.05 -11.13 5.81
C SER A 125 -10.93 -10.18 6.18
N ILE A 126 -11.13 -8.90 5.90
CA ILE A 126 -10.29 -7.80 6.39
C ILE A 126 -11.23 -6.74 6.95
N GLU A 127 -11.03 -6.36 8.22
CA GLU A 127 -11.87 -5.38 8.92
C GLU A 127 -11.01 -4.22 9.45
N GLU A 128 -11.46 -2.98 9.21
CA GLU A 128 -10.76 -1.79 9.69
C GLU A 128 -11.06 -1.56 11.16
N LYS A 129 -10.02 -1.57 12.00
CA LYS A 129 -10.07 -1.25 13.45
C LYS A 129 -11.27 -1.89 14.15
N PRO A 130 -11.44 -3.22 14.06
CA PRO A 130 -12.60 -3.89 14.64
C PRO A 130 -12.59 -3.80 16.17
N ALA A 131 -13.74 -3.54 16.78
CA ALA A 131 -13.86 -3.54 18.24
C ALA A 131 -13.64 -4.93 18.85
N ASN A 132 -13.92 -5.99 18.07
CA ASN A 132 -13.68 -7.38 18.43
C ASN A 132 -12.90 -8.06 17.31
N PRO A 133 -11.55 -7.97 17.30
CA PRO A 133 -10.72 -8.55 16.25
C PRO A 133 -10.87 -10.07 16.15
N LYS A 134 -10.98 -10.58 14.93
CA LYS A 134 -11.10 -12.04 14.67
C LYS A 134 -9.74 -12.74 14.63
N SER A 135 -8.66 -11.98 14.56
CA SER A 135 -7.29 -12.48 14.61
C SER A 135 -6.34 -11.42 15.15
N ASN A 136 -5.08 -11.79 15.33
CA ASN A 136 -4.01 -10.88 15.69
C ASN A 136 -3.15 -10.45 14.48
N TYR A 137 -3.58 -10.73 13.25
CA TYR A 137 -2.82 -10.32 12.07
C TYR A 137 -3.24 -8.93 11.59
N ALA A 138 -2.43 -7.93 11.94
CA ALA A 138 -2.53 -6.58 11.42
C ALA A 138 -2.07 -6.51 9.96
N VAL A 139 -2.85 -5.88 9.10
CA VAL A 139 -2.42 -5.54 7.73
C VAL A 139 -1.48 -4.34 7.83
N VAL A 140 -0.24 -4.55 7.40
CA VAL A 140 0.80 -3.51 7.48
C VAL A 140 0.86 -2.67 6.21
N GLY A 141 1.51 -1.51 6.28
CA GLY A 141 1.53 -0.49 5.24
C GLY A 141 2.38 -0.83 4.01
N LEU A 142 2.16 -2.01 3.42
CA LEU A 142 2.79 -2.44 2.16
C LEU A 142 1.77 -3.26 1.36
N TYR A 143 1.45 -2.78 0.17
CA TYR A 143 0.37 -3.29 -0.66
C TYR A 143 0.81 -3.38 -2.11
N PHE A 144 0.50 -4.48 -2.78
CA PHE A 144 0.70 -4.66 -4.22
C PHE A 144 -0.65 -4.90 -4.89
N TYR A 145 -0.92 -4.18 -5.95
CA TYR A 145 -2.19 -4.26 -6.66
C TYR A 145 -2.00 -4.30 -8.17
N PRO A 146 -2.84 -5.04 -8.90
CA PRO A 146 -2.96 -4.87 -10.33
C PRO A 146 -3.54 -3.48 -10.68
N ASN A 147 -3.40 -3.07 -11.93
CA ASN A 147 -3.83 -1.74 -12.43
C ASN A 147 -5.26 -1.36 -12.05
N LYS A 148 -6.19 -2.34 -11.98
CA LYS A 148 -7.60 -2.09 -11.62
C LYS A 148 -7.81 -1.40 -10.28
N VAL A 149 -6.76 -1.29 -9.44
CA VAL A 149 -6.84 -0.58 -8.15
C VAL A 149 -7.28 0.87 -8.32
N VAL A 150 -6.90 1.52 -9.40
CA VAL A 150 -7.32 2.90 -9.71
C VAL A 150 -8.84 2.99 -9.88
N ASP A 151 -9.42 2.04 -10.62
CA ASP A 151 -10.87 1.99 -10.82
C ASP A 151 -11.63 1.60 -9.54
N VAL A 152 -11.04 0.76 -8.71
CA VAL A 152 -11.59 0.42 -7.38
C VAL A 152 -11.57 1.67 -6.51
N ALA A 153 -10.46 2.39 -6.43
CA ALA A 153 -10.32 3.61 -5.63
C ALA A 153 -11.32 4.71 -6.05
N LYS A 154 -11.66 4.80 -7.33
CA LYS A 154 -12.70 5.72 -7.83
C LYS A 154 -14.12 5.38 -7.39
N LYS A 155 -14.39 4.13 -7.07
CA LYS A 155 -15.74 3.61 -6.78
C LYS A 155 -16.03 3.51 -5.27
N ILE A 156 -15.00 3.38 -4.44
CA ILE A 156 -15.20 3.31 -2.99
C ILE A 156 -15.73 4.63 -2.45
N LYS A 157 -16.45 4.57 -1.35
CA LYS A 157 -17.00 5.73 -0.65
C LYS A 157 -16.23 5.97 0.64
N PRO A 158 -16.13 7.23 1.09
CA PRO A 158 -15.56 7.53 2.40
C PRO A 158 -16.27 6.74 3.50
N SER A 159 -15.51 6.26 4.47
CA SER A 159 -16.00 5.60 5.68
C SER A 159 -16.74 6.59 6.59
N ALA A 160 -17.27 6.10 7.72
CA ALA A 160 -17.85 6.95 8.77
C ALA A 160 -16.84 7.99 9.33
N ARG A 161 -15.54 7.77 9.12
CA ARG A 161 -14.44 8.69 9.48
C ARG A 161 -14.18 9.76 8.41
N GLY A 162 -14.87 9.69 7.27
CA GLY A 162 -14.66 10.58 6.12
C GLY A 162 -13.45 10.20 5.25
N GLU A 163 -12.83 9.03 5.46
CA GLU A 163 -11.62 8.59 4.79
C GLU A 163 -11.90 7.53 3.70
N LEU A 164 -11.17 7.59 2.59
CA LEU A 164 -11.08 6.53 1.59
C LEU A 164 -10.15 5.43 2.12
N GLU A 165 -10.74 4.44 2.79
CA GLU A 165 -10.01 3.41 3.50
C GLU A 165 -9.33 2.41 2.55
N ILE A 166 -8.07 2.11 2.80
CA ILE A 166 -7.36 1.06 2.07
C ILE A 166 -7.98 -0.33 2.36
N THR A 167 -8.53 -0.53 3.54
CA THR A 167 -9.24 -1.75 3.92
C THR A 167 -10.45 -2.00 3.00
N THR A 168 -11.18 -0.95 2.60
CA THR A 168 -12.29 -1.09 1.64
C THR A 168 -11.78 -1.53 0.26
N VAL A 169 -10.62 -1.02 -0.19
CA VAL A 169 -9.98 -1.49 -1.43
C VAL A 169 -9.64 -2.97 -1.31
N ASN A 170 -9.00 -3.39 -0.20
CA ASN A 170 -8.64 -4.78 0.05
C ASN A 170 -9.86 -5.71 0.05
N GLN A 171 -10.98 -5.28 0.64
CA GLN A 171 -12.25 -6.03 0.66
C GLN A 171 -12.80 -6.26 -0.75
N VAL A 172 -12.69 -5.28 -1.66
CA VAL A 172 -13.09 -5.47 -3.06
C VAL A 172 -12.25 -6.54 -3.73
N PHE A 173 -10.92 -6.50 -3.56
CA PHE A 173 -10.03 -7.52 -4.13
C PHE A 173 -10.20 -8.91 -3.51
N LEU A 174 -10.67 -8.99 -2.28
CA LEU A 174 -10.95 -10.27 -1.61
C LEU A 174 -12.21 -10.96 -2.16
N GLN A 175 -13.15 -10.19 -2.74
CA GLN A 175 -14.41 -10.69 -3.28
C GLN A 175 -14.34 -11.06 -4.77
N ASP A 176 -13.28 -10.65 -5.47
CA ASP A 176 -13.01 -10.94 -6.89
C ASP A 176 -12.21 -12.23 -7.08
#